data_915e2b5b6888bd41b3471d343df2429f
#
_entry.id   915e2b5b6888bd41b3471d343df2429f
#
_cell.length_a   1.000
_cell.length_b   1.000
_cell.length_c   1.000
_cell.angle_alpha   90.00
_cell.angle_beta   90.00
_cell.angle_gamma   90.00
#
_symmetry.space_group_name_H-M   'P 1'
#
loop_
_entity.id
_entity.type
_entity.pdbx_description
1 polymer ?
#
loop_
_entity_poly.entity_id
_entity_poly.type
_entity_poly.pdbx_seq_one_letter_code
_entity_poly.pdbx_strand_id
1 'polypeptide(L)'
;MPDIKAFSPRGMFHEGWTAEVSDYAIACGWALKGKQFIVGDVAGGLFAFEGDTGKIIWKKENTHSGGLLAMTIHPEGEIYATSGQDGKVQICNCHDGKVIKTLDLGKGWVEHLKWSNDGLFLAIASSKKVSVFNEVGEKKWISEDHPSTVSAITWSNKNELATACYGRVTFFDILNNKTNQKLEWQGSLVSMELSPDGDIV
;
A
#
# COMPACT_ATOMS: atom_id res chain seq x y z
N MET A 1 28.53 -18.23 -7.10
CA MET A 1 27.14 -18.24 -7.61
C MET A 1 27.21 -18.38 -9.11
N PRO A 2 26.40 -19.22 -9.76
CA PRO A 2 26.42 -19.28 -11.20
C PRO A 2 25.92 -17.95 -11.78
N ASP A 3 26.65 -17.39 -12.73
CA ASP A 3 26.24 -16.21 -13.48
C ASP A 3 24.93 -16.49 -14.21
N ILE A 4 23.85 -15.83 -13.75
CA ILE A 4 22.59 -15.84 -14.49
C ILE A 4 22.77 -14.92 -15.69
N LYS A 5 23.21 -15.47 -16.79
CA LYS A 5 23.28 -14.74 -18.06
C LYS A 5 21.84 -14.49 -18.55
N ALA A 6 21.52 -13.24 -18.77
CA ALA A 6 20.28 -12.83 -19.40
C ALA A 6 20.13 -13.48 -20.79
N PHE A 7 19.08 -14.26 -20.98
CA PHE A 7 18.93 -15.14 -22.14
C PHE A 7 18.05 -14.56 -23.26
N SER A 8 17.65 -13.32 -23.24
CA SER A 8 16.81 -12.82 -24.33
C SER A 8 16.82 -11.31 -24.45
N PRO A 9 16.87 -10.76 -25.66
CA PRO A 9 16.64 -9.34 -25.91
C PRO A 9 15.19 -8.90 -25.62
N ARG A 10 14.31 -9.79 -25.19
CA ARG A 10 12.91 -9.48 -24.84
C ARG A 10 12.67 -9.56 -23.34
N GLY A 11 13.31 -8.67 -22.58
CA GLY A 11 12.86 -8.37 -21.23
C GLY A 11 12.95 -9.49 -20.21
N MET A 12 13.89 -10.36 -20.36
CA MET A 12 14.25 -11.26 -19.30
C MET A 12 15.03 -10.50 -18.23
N PHE A 13 14.99 -11.00 -17.02
CA PHE A 13 15.67 -10.41 -15.88
C PHE A 13 17.16 -10.21 -16.18
N HIS A 14 17.66 -9.02 -15.95
CA HIS A 14 19.07 -8.67 -16.00
C HIS A 14 19.45 -8.02 -14.68
N GLU A 15 20.71 -8.11 -14.31
CA GLU A 15 21.21 -7.42 -13.14
C GLU A 15 21.15 -5.90 -13.41
N GLY A 16 20.41 -5.20 -12.55
CA GLY A 16 20.28 -3.76 -12.58
C GLY A 16 21.27 -3.11 -11.60
N TRP A 17 20.72 -2.54 -10.56
CA TRP A 17 21.48 -1.92 -9.47
C TRP A 17 21.07 -2.51 -8.13
N THR A 18 21.93 -2.34 -7.13
CA THR A 18 21.66 -2.66 -5.74
C THR A 18 21.81 -1.42 -4.88
N ALA A 19 21.02 -1.29 -3.84
CA ALA A 19 21.11 -0.22 -2.87
C ALA A 19 20.79 -0.75 -1.48
N GLU A 20 21.26 -0.04 -0.46
CA GLU A 20 21.02 -0.39 0.93
C GLU A 20 20.07 0.62 1.59
N VAL A 21 19.24 0.13 2.49
CA VAL A 21 18.39 0.90 3.40
C VAL A 21 18.87 0.69 4.83
N SER A 22 18.37 1.48 5.77
CA SER A 22 18.92 1.46 7.14
C SER A 22 18.50 0.25 7.96
N ASP A 23 17.34 -0.37 7.63
CA ASP A 23 16.79 -1.54 8.32
C ASP A 23 16.02 -2.42 7.33
N TYR A 24 15.30 -3.44 7.79
CA TYR A 24 14.53 -4.34 6.94
C TYR A 24 13.51 -3.59 6.07
N ALA A 25 13.63 -3.72 4.76
CA ALA A 25 12.66 -3.19 3.81
C ALA A 25 11.34 -3.96 3.93
N ILE A 26 10.24 -3.26 4.19
CA ILE A 26 8.92 -3.86 4.37
C ILE A 26 7.92 -3.46 3.28
N ALA A 27 8.19 -2.38 2.58
CA ALA A 27 7.35 -1.92 1.49
C ALA A 27 8.19 -1.21 0.44
N CYS A 28 7.79 -1.35 -0.82
CA CYS A 28 8.44 -0.65 -1.91
C CYS A 28 7.46 -0.42 -3.07
N GLY A 29 7.81 0.51 -3.94
CA GLY A 29 7.02 0.78 -5.13
C GLY A 29 7.69 1.71 -6.11
N TRP A 30 7.33 1.56 -7.39
CA TRP A 30 7.75 2.44 -8.45
C TRP A 30 6.88 3.70 -8.51
N ALA A 31 7.51 4.86 -8.57
CA ALA A 31 6.89 6.17 -8.68
C ALA A 31 7.38 6.90 -9.94
N LEU A 32 6.72 8.01 -10.26
CA LEU A 32 7.10 8.90 -11.36
C LEU A 32 7.30 8.15 -12.69
N LYS A 33 6.36 7.23 -12.98
CA LYS A 33 6.37 6.40 -14.20
C LYS A 33 7.65 5.57 -14.37
N GLY A 34 8.13 4.98 -13.25
CA GLY A 34 9.32 4.14 -13.23
C GLY A 34 10.64 4.88 -13.07
N LYS A 35 10.64 6.21 -12.98
CA LYS A 35 11.86 6.99 -12.82
C LYS A 35 12.41 6.97 -11.39
N GLN A 36 11.58 6.59 -10.44
CA GLN A 36 11.93 6.56 -9.02
C GLN A 36 11.42 5.30 -8.36
N PHE A 37 12.24 4.70 -7.52
CA PHE A 37 11.87 3.57 -6.67
C PHE A 37 11.90 4.00 -5.21
N ILE A 38 10.77 3.89 -4.53
CA ILE A 38 10.64 4.28 -3.12
C ILE A 38 10.60 3.01 -2.27
N VAL A 39 11.37 3.00 -1.19
CA VAL A 39 11.46 1.90 -0.22
C VAL A 39 11.21 2.44 1.17
N GLY A 40 10.40 1.73 1.93
CA GLY A 40 10.19 1.98 3.35
C GLY A 40 10.75 0.84 4.19
N ASP A 41 11.50 1.15 5.25
CA ASP A 41 12.01 0.19 6.20
C ASP A 41 11.20 0.15 7.49
N VAL A 42 11.36 -0.93 8.26
CA VAL A 42 10.60 -1.18 9.50
C VAL A 42 10.84 -0.13 10.58
N ALA A 43 12.00 0.52 10.59
CA ALA A 43 12.33 1.58 11.55
C ALA A 43 11.66 2.92 11.22
N GLY A 44 10.96 3.03 10.09
CA GLY A 44 10.33 4.27 9.61
C GLY A 44 11.24 5.11 8.73
N GLY A 45 12.29 4.52 8.18
CA GLY A 45 13.08 5.11 7.11
C GLY A 45 12.36 5.05 5.78
N LEU A 46 12.46 6.12 5.00
CA LEU A 46 11.97 6.18 3.61
C LEU A 46 13.12 6.62 2.72
N PHE A 47 13.30 5.91 1.62
CA PHE A 47 14.40 6.10 0.68
C PHE A 47 13.83 6.17 -0.73
N ALA A 48 14.26 7.13 -1.50
CA ALA A 48 13.96 7.19 -2.92
C ALA A 48 15.25 7.07 -3.73
N PHE A 49 15.21 6.18 -4.68
CA PHE A 49 16.32 5.87 -5.59
C PHE A 49 15.94 6.22 -7.02
N GLU A 50 16.90 6.69 -7.80
CA GLU A 50 16.76 6.87 -9.23
C GLU A 50 16.57 5.50 -9.91
N GLY A 51 15.54 5.36 -10.73
CA GLY A 51 15.12 4.09 -11.29
C GLY A 51 16.18 3.38 -12.13
N ASP A 52 16.97 4.14 -12.87
CA ASP A 52 17.97 3.59 -13.79
C ASP A 52 19.31 3.28 -13.11
N THR A 53 19.66 4.00 -12.05
CA THR A 53 21.03 3.94 -11.48
C THR A 53 21.07 3.48 -10.03
N GLY A 54 19.93 3.47 -9.32
CA GLY A 54 19.88 3.19 -7.89
C GLY A 54 20.52 4.26 -7.00
N LYS A 55 20.87 5.42 -7.55
CA LYS A 55 21.39 6.53 -6.75
C LYS A 55 20.28 7.09 -5.87
N ILE A 56 20.63 7.39 -4.61
CA ILE A 56 19.68 7.99 -3.68
C ILE A 56 19.31 9.42 -4.14
N ILE A 57 18.01 9.69 -4.22
CA ILE A 57 17.46 11.00 -4.54
C ILE A 57 17.18 11.76 -3.25
N TRP A 58 16.48 11.11 -2.32
CA TRP A 58 16.17 11.65 -1.00
C TRP A 58 16.02 10.53 0.04
N LYS A 59 16.19 10.91 1.30
CA LYS A 59 16.03 10.04 2.46
C LYS A 59 15.25 10.78 3.54
N LYS A 60 14.37 10.09 4.24
CA LYS A 60 13.67 10.54 5.45
C LYS A 60 13.86 9.49 6.54
N GLU A 61 13.91 9.94 7.78
CA GLU A 61 14.03 9.05 8.93
C GLU A 61 12.90 9.33 9.92
N ASN A 62 12.56 8.34 10.73
CA ASN A 62 11.57 8.45 11.79
C ASN A 62 10.22 9.02 11.31
N THR A 63 9.75 8.56 10.15
CA THR A 63 8.51 9.06 9.55
C THR A 63 7.27 8.67 10.36
N HIS A 64 7.35 7.54 11.08
CA HIS A 64 6.32 7.09 12.01
C HIS A 64 6.91 6.71 13.35
N SER A 65 6.29 7.15 14.45
CA SER A 65 6.68 6.72 15.80
C SER A 65 6.34 5.26 16.03
N GLY A 66 7.32 4.47 16.43
CA GLY A 66 7.18 3.01 16.61
C GLY A 66 7.43 2.19 15.34
N GLY A 67 7.60 2.83 14.18
CA GLY A 67 7.95 2.18 12.92
C GLY A 67 6.87 2.23 11.84
N LEU A 68 7.31 1.98 10.63
CA LEU A 68 6.48 1.88 9.43
C LEU A 68 5.80 0.50 9.36
N LEU A 69 4.56 0.43 8.89
CA LEU A 69 3.82 -0.82 8.68
C LEU A 69 3.42 -1.04 7.23
N ALA A 70 3.04 0.02 6.52
CA ALA A 70 2.65 -0.09 5.11
C ALA A 70 3.01 1.17 4.32
N MET A 71 3.17 0.98 3.01
CA MET A 71 3.31 2.04 2.03
C MET A 71 2.60 1.64 0.74
N THR A 72 2.01 2.61 0.06
CA THR A 72 1.38 2.42 -1.25
C THR A 72 1.62 3.63 -2.13
N ILE A 73 2.02 3.40 -3.37
CA ILE A 73 2.18 4.46 -4.37
C ILE A 73 0.84 4.70 -5.04
N HIS A 74 0.48 5.97 -5.23
CA HIS A 74 -0.69 6.36 -6.00
C HIS A 74 -0.55 5.90 -7.47
N PRO A 75 -1.62 5.48 -8.17
CA PRO A 75 -1.53 4.98 -9.55
C PRO A 75 -0.84 5.93 -10.53
N GLU A 76 -1.01 7.24 -10.37
CA GLU A 76 -0.32 8.23 -11.21
C GLU A 76 1.16 8.42 -10.84
N GLY A 77 1.58 7.93 -9.66
CA GLY A 77 2.97 7.91 -9.24
C GLY A 77 3.51 9.24 -8.68
N GLU A 78 2.68 10.27 -8.52
CA GLU A 78 3.11 11.59 -8.04
C GLU A 78 3.13 11.71 -6.52
N ILE A 79 2.28 10.92 -5.85
CA ILE A 79 2.17 10.86 -4.39
C ILE A 79 2.21 9.41 -3.91
N TYR A 80 2.52 9.24 -2.64
CA TYR A 80 2.45 7.95 -1.95
C TYR A 80 1.86 8.13 -0.55
N ALA A 81 1.35 7.05 0.02
CA ALA A 81 0.88 7.03 1.40
C ALA A 81 1.70 6.04 2.22
N THR A 82 1.97 6.41 3.48
CA THR A 82 2.61 5.55 4.47
C THR A 82 1.79 5.47 5.72
N SER A 83 1.94 4.39 6.48
CA SER A 83 1.30 4.22 7.78
C SER A 83 2.20 3.50 8.77
N GLY A 84 1.92 3.66 10.05
CA GLY A 84 2.76 3.12 11.11
C GLY A 84 2.01 2.70 12.37
N GLN A 85 2.78 2.38 13.38
CA GLN A 85 2.30 1.97 14.69
C GLN A 85 1.71 3.15 15.50
N ASP A 86 1.92 4.37 15.04
CA ASP A 86 1.44 5.61 15.67
C ASP A 86 -0.02 5.97 15.33
N GLY A 87 -0.71 5.12 14.59
CA GLY A 87 -2.10 5.36 14.19
C GLY A 87 -2.28 6.43 13.13
N LYS A 88 -1.20 6.84 12.47
CA LYS A 88 -1.23 7.89 11.46
C LYS A 88 -1.02 7.34 10.07
N VAL A 89 -1.57 8.06 9.10
CA VAL A 89 -1.28 7.91 7.68
C VAL A 89 -0.75 9.23 7.15
N GLN A 90 0.37 9.18 6.45
CA GLN A 90 0.96 10.35 5.80
C GLN A 90 0.82 10.21 4.30
N ILE A 91 0.22 11.19 3.64
CA ILE A 91 0.23 11.32 2.18
C ILE A 91 1.38 12.26 1.84
N CYS A 92 2.29 11.79 1.00
CA CYS A 92 3.57 12.44 0.72
C CYS A 92 3.79 12.63 -0.78
N ASN A 93 4.57 13.62 -1.14
CA ASN A 93 5.03 13.86 -2.50
C ASN A 93 6.18 12.92 -2.87
N CYS A 94 6.14 12.29 -4.03
CA CYS A 94 7.20 11.38 -4.49
C CYS A 94 8.51 12.10 -4.79
N HIS A 95 8.49 13.33 -5.30
CA HIS A 95 9.71 14.04 -5.73
C HIS A 95 10.66 14.37 -4.59
N ASP A 96 10.14 14.72 -3.40
CA ASP A 96 10.97 15.21 -2.29
C ASP A 96 10.65 14.58 -0.94
N GLY A 97 9.69 13.66 -0.91
CA GLY A 97 9.25 12.97 0.31
C GLY A 97 8.56 13.87 1.33
N LYS A 98 8.13 15.09 0.95
CA LYS A 98 7.43 15.97 1.89
C LYS A 98 6.02 15.51 2.16
N VAL A 99 5.62 15.58 3.42
CA VAL A 99 4.26 15.30 3.86
C VAL A 99 3.33 16.40 3.35
N ILE A 100 2.33 16.00 2.58
CA ILE A 100 1.25 16.86 2.07
C ILE A 100 0.11 16.89 3.09
N LYS A 101 -0.22 15.71 3.62
CA LYS A 101 -1.35 15.54 4.55
C LYS A 101 -1.04 14.45 5.57
N THR A 102 -1.47 14.66 6.81
CA THR A 102 -1.49 13.63 7.84
C THR A 102 -2.95 13.34 8.23
N LEU A 103 -3.32 12.05 8.21
CA LEU A 103 -4.59 11.55 8.71
C LEU A 103 -4.30 10.89 10.06
N ASP A 104 -5.00 11.33 11.11
CA ASP A 104 -4.92 10.73 12.44
C ASP A 104 -6.15 9.82 12.62
N LEU A 105 -5.92 8.52 12.75
CA LEU A 105 -6.95 7.50 12.95
C LEU A 105 -7.12 7.14 14.42
N GLY A 106 -6.39 7.82 15.30
CA GLY A 106 -6.41 7.58 16.73
C GLY A 106 -5.36 6.56 17.17
N LYS A 107 -5.66 5.84 18.25
CA LYS A 107 -4.75 4.83 18.81
C LYS A 107 -4.89 3.51 18.08
N GLY A 108 -3.78 2.93 17.67
CA GLY A 108 -3.73 1.61 17.05
C GLY A 108 -2.84 1.59 15.81
N TRP A 109 -2.44 0.41 15.42
CA TRP A 109 -1.61 0.20 14.24
C TRP A 109 -2.46 0.37 12.97
N VAL A 110 -1.88 0.99 11.97
CA VAL A 110 -2.46 1.05 10.62
C VAL A 110 -1.67 0.11 9.73
N GLU A 111 -2.21 -1.07 9.50
CA GLU A 111 -1.47 -2.22 8.97
C GLU A 111 -1.54 -2.31 7.45
N HIS A 112 -2.60 -1.78 6.82
CA HIS A 112 -2.78 -1.89 5.39
C HIS A 112 -3.25 -0.58 4.77
N LEU A 113 -2.66 -0.27 3.62
CA LEU A 113 -2.99 0.85 2.75
C LEU A 113 -3.12 0.39 1.32
N LYS A 114 -4.13 0.85 0.60
CA LYS A 114 -4.25 0.60 -0.85
C LYS A 114 -5.01 1.72 -1.53
N TRP A 115 -4.39 2.33 -2.53
CA TRP A 115 -5.10 3.22 -3.46
C TRP A 115 -6.03 2.42 -4.37
N SER A 116 -7.18 2.99 -4.70
CA SER A 116 -8.04 2.48 -5.78
C SER A 116 -7.31 2.59 -7.12
N ASN A 117 -7.70 1.76 -8.09
CA ASN A 117 -7.03 1.69 -9.39
C ASN A 117 -7.10 3.02 -10.17
N ASP A 118 -8.15 3.81 -9.95
CA ASP A 118 -8.32 5.16 -10.52
C ASP A 118 -7.67 6.28 -9.68
N GLY A 119 -7.09 5.95 -8.52
CA GLY A 119 -6.45 6.90 -7.62
C GLY A 119 -7.40 7.76 -6.78
N LEU A 120 -8.71 7.69 -6.99
CA LEU A 120 -9.66 8.58 -6.30
C LEU A 120 -9.81 8.30 -4.81
N PHE A 121 -9.47 7.08 -4.37
CA PHE A 121 -9.69 6.63 -3.00
C PHE A 121 -8.46 5.92 -2.41
N LEU A 122 -8.20 6.20 -1.14
CA LEU A 122 -7.25 5.48 -0.30
C LEU A 122 -8.01 4.67 0.75
N ALA A 123 -7.97 3.35 0.65
CA ALA A 123 -8.45 2.45 1.69
C ALA A 123 -7.36 2.26 2.74
N ILE A 124 -7.77 2.29 4.01
CA ILE A 124 -6.92 2.23 5.18
C ILE A 124 -7.53 1.23 6.16
N ALA A 125 -6.79 0.17 6.50
CA ALA A 125 -7.23 -0.79 7.51
C ALA A 125 -6.43 -0.64 8.80
N SER A 126 -7.16 -0.57 9.90
CA SER A 126 -6.62 -0.55 11.26
C SER A 126 -7.46 -1.46 12.15
N SER A 127 -6.85 -2.52 12.67
CA SER A 127 -7.53 -3.53 13.45
C SER A 127 -8.75 -4.11 12.71
N LYS A 128 -9.96 -3.91 13.22
CA LYS A 128 -11.21 -4.45 12.67
C LYS A 128 -11.95 -3.50 11.74
N LYS A 129 -11.41 -2.29 11.49
CA LYS A 129 -12.06 -1.27 10.69
C LYS A 129 -11.30 -0.92 9.43
N VAL A 130 -12.05 -0.61 8.40
CA VAL A 130 -11.53 -0.01 7.17
C VAL A 130 -12.19 1.35 6.96
N SER A 131 -11.37 2.34 6.70
CA SER A 131 -11.81 3.69 6.34
C SER A 131 -11.34 4.02 4.93
N VAL A 132 -12.14 4.77 4.20
CA VAL A 132 -11.79 5.22 2.85
C VAL A 132 -11.76 6.75 2.82
N PHE A 133 -10.68 7.29 2.28
CA PHE A 133 -10.46 8.72 2.11
C PHE A 133 -10.25 9.02 0.63
N ASN A 134 -10.54 10.26 0.22
CA ASN A 134 -10.12 10.73 -1.10
C ASN A 134 -8.66 11.21 -1.06
N GLU A 135 -8.11 11.57 -2.21
CA GLU A 135 -6.72 12.04 -2.38
C GLU A 135 -6.37 13.29 -1.56
N VAL A 136 -7.35 14.13 -1.23
CA VAL A 136 -7.16 15.31 -0.39
C VAL A 136 -7.33 15.04 1.11
N GLY A 137 -7.55 13.76 1.48
CA GLY A 137 -7.65 13.31 2.87
C GLY A 137 -9.00 13.58 3.53
N GLU A 138 -10.09 13.68 2.78
CA GLU A 138 -11.45 13.70 3.32
C GLU A 138 -11.99 12.28 3.44
N LYS A 139 -12.55 11.93 4.60
CA LYS A 139 -13.17 10.63 4.82
C LYS A 139 -14.46 10.51 4.00
N LYS A 140 -14.55 9.47 3.19
CA LYS A 140 -15.71 9.19 2.33
C LYS A 140 -16.54 8.03 2.85
N TRP A 141 -15.92 7.05 3.50
CA TRP A 141 -16.61 5.87 3.99
C TRP A 141 -15.87 5.25 5.19
N ILE A 142 -16.58 4.51 6.01
CA ILE A 142 -16.04 3.68 7.08
C ILE A 142 -16.89 2.41 7.20
N SER A 143 -16.21 1.27 7.39
CA SER A 143 -16.89 0.00 7.65
C SER A 143 -17.46 -0.08 9.05
N GLU A 144 -18.43 -0.97 9.25
CA GLU A 144 -18.66 -1.57 10.57
C GLU A 144 -17.45 -2.42 10.97
N ASP A 145 -17.41 -2.87 12.23
CA ASP A 145 -16.36 -3.75 12.71
C ASP A 145 -16.40 -5.10 11.97
N HIS A 146 -15.28 -5.50 11.42
CA HIS A 146 -15.10 -6.85 10.91
C HIS A 146 -15.08 -7.85 12.08
N PRO A 147 -15.42 -9.13 11.85
CA PRO A 147 -15.38 -10.16 12.90
C PRO A 147 -14.03 -10.31 13.59
N SER A 148 -12.95 -10.09 12.83
CA SER A 148 -11.57 -10.10 13.32
C SER A 148 -10.75 -9.00 12.67
N THR A 149 -9.47 -8.90 13.02
CA THR A 149 -8.54 -7.97 12.37
C THR A 149 -8.55 -8.17 10.86
N VAL A 150 -8.58 -7.06 10.12
CA VAL A 150 -8.46 -7.06 8.66
C VAL A 150 -7.03 -7.40 8.29
N SER A 151 -6.85 -8.47 7.54
CA SER A 151 -5.54 -9.01 7.15
C SER A 151 -5.09 -8.62 5.74
N ALA A 152 -6.02 -8.16 4.91
CA ALA A 152 -5.71 -7.64 3.58
C ALA A 152 -6.85 -6.78 3.05
N ILE A 153 -6.49 -5.84 2.18
CA ILE A 153 -7.43 -5.01 1.43
C ILE A 153 -6.96 -4.89 -0.01
N THR A 154 -7.89 -4.88 -0.96
CA THR A 154 -7.60 -4.61 -2.37
C THR A 154 -8.82 -4.00 -3.07
N TRP A 155 -8.60 -3.43 -4.25
CA TRP A 155 -9.65 -2.83 -5.07
C TRP A 155 -9.88 -3.66 -6.34
N SER A 156 -11.14 -3.90 -6.67
CA SER A 156 -11.51 -4.48 -7.96
C SER A 156 -11.44 -3.43 -9.09
N ASN A 157 -11.46 -3.89 -10.33
CA ASN A 157 -11.53 -3.01 -11.50
C ASN A 157 -12.84 -2.20 -11.58
N LYS A 158 -13.85 -2.60 -10.78
CA LYS A 158 -15.14 -1.88 -10.66
C LYS A 158 -15.16 -0.89 -9.49
N ASN A 159 -14.00 -0.59 -8.91
CA ASN A 159 -13.87 0.24 -7.70
C ASN A 159 -14.64 -0.31 -6.48
N GLU A 160 -14.82 -1.62 -6.40
CA GLU A 160 -15.28 -2.26 -5.18
C GLU A 160 -14.10 -2.52 -4.25
N LEU A 161 -14.27 -2.23 -2.99
CA LEU A 161 -13.26 -2.52 -1.97
C LEU A 161 -13.46 -3.94 -1.44
N ALA A 162 -12.49 -4.80 -1.65
CA ALA A 162 -12.44 -6.11 -1.03
C ALA A 162 -11.59 -6.08 0.25
N THR A 163 -12.11 -6.68 1.31
CA THR A 163 -11.43 -6.81 2.61
C THR A 163 -11.41 -8.26 3.03
N ALA A 164 -10.27 -8.73 3.53
CA ALA A 164 -10.13 -10.06 4.10
C ALA A 164 -9.96 -9.99 5.62
N CYS A 165 -10.61 -10.90 6.32
CA CYS A 165 -10.41 -11.14 7.75
C CYS A 165 -10.56 -12.65 8.02
N TYR A 166 -10.41 -13.12 9.27
CA TYR A 166 -10.62 -14.53 9.58
C TYR A 166 -12.00 -15.00 9.11
N GLY A 167 -12.01 -16.02 8.29
CA GLY A 167 -13.22 -16.71 7.82
C GLY A 167 -13.99 -16.00 6.71
N ARG A 168 -13.53 -14.85 6.18
CA ARG A 168 -14.35 -14.10 5.25
C ARG A 168 -13.56 -13.13 4.37
N VAL A 169 -13.99 -13.03 3.10
CA VAL A 169 -13.75 -11.87 2.23
C VAL A 169 -15.07 -11.13 2.02
N THR A 170 -15.05 -9.81 2.11
CA THR A 170 -16.24 -8.96 1.89
C THR A 170 -15.94 -7.91 0.83
N PHE A 171 -16.84 -7.76 -0.13
CA PHE A 171 -16.78 -6.76 -1.19
C PHE A 171 -17.77 -5.63 -0.88
N PHE A 172 -17.29 -4.40 -0.88
CA PHE A 172 -18.07 -3.20 -0.59
C PHE A 172 -18.12 -2.27 -1.80
N ASP A 173 -19.33 -1.87 -2.15
CA ASP A 173 -19.58 -0.68 -2.95
C ASP A 173 -19.59 0.53 -2.00
N ILE A 174 -18.47 1.24 -1.95
CA ILE A 174 -18.30 2.36 -1.01
C ILE A 174 -19.15 3.57 -1.37
N LEU A 175 -19.45 3.76 -2.66
CA LEU A 175 -20.24 4.91 -3.14
C LEU A 175 -21.71 4.78 -2.75
N ASN A 176 -22.25 3.57 -2.80
CA ASN A 176 -23.63 3.27 -2.43
C ASN A 176 -23.75 2.76 -0.98
N ASN A 177 -22.65 2.71 -0.22
CA ASN A 177 -22.59 2.19 1.15
C ASN A 177 -23.23 0.79 1.27
N LYS A 178 -22.88 -0.11 0.37
CA LYS A 178 -23.50 -1.42 0.25
C LYS A 178 -22.46 -2.53 0.28
N THR A 179 -22.77 -3.64 0.95
CA THR A 179 -22.07 -4.91 0.80
C THR A 179 -22.61 -5.63 -0.42
N ASN A 180 -21.76 -5.88 -1.41
CA ASN A 180 -22.18 -6.57 -2.64
C ASN A 180 -22.06 -8.08 -2.51
N GLN A 181 -20.95 -8.57 -1.93
CA GLN A 181 -20.68 -10.00 -1.84
C GLN A 181 -19.90 -10.33 -0.57
N LYS A 182 -20.12 -11.53 -0.07
CA LYS A 182 -19.30 -12.15 0.98
C LYS A 182 -18.90 -13.54 0.54
N LEU A 183 -17.61 -13.84 0.66
CA LEU A 183 -17.07 -15.19 0.47
C LEU A 183 -16.66 -15.71 1.84
N GLU A 184 -17.17 -16.87 2.22
CA GLU A 184 -16.86 -17.49 3.52
C GLU A 184 -15.78 -18.54 3.36
N TRP A 185 -14.90 -18.62 4.33
CA TRP A 185 -13.77 -19.54 4.38
C TRP A 185 -13.57 -20.05 5.80
N GLN A 186 -13.16 -21.31 5.94
CA GLN A 186 -12.81 -21.87 7.26
C GLN A 186 -11.31 -21.72 7.49
N GLY A 187 -10.91 -20.66 8.18
CA GLY A 187 -9.52 -20.43 8.55
C GLY A 187 -9.04 -18.99 8.41
N SER A 188 -7.76 -18.80 8.64
CA SER A 188 -7.10 -17.50 8.52
C SER A 188 -6.83 -17.19 7.06
N LEU A 189 -7.15 -15.95 6.68
CA LEU A 189 -6.75 -15.34 5.42
C LEU A 189 -5.63 -14.35 5.75
N VAL A 190 -4.45 -14.54 5.19
CA VAL A 190 -3.25 -13.72 5.50
C VAL A 190 -2.91 -12.72 4.42
N SER A 191 -3.34 -12.99 3.19
CA SER A 191 -3.19 -12.09 2.04
C SER A 191 -4.32 -12.31 1.05
N MET A 192 -4.53 -11.34 0.18
CA MET A 192 -5.55 -11.40 -0.87
C MET A 192 -5.08 -10.59 -2.07
N GLU A 193 -5.24 -11.16 -3.23
CA GLU A 193 -5.05 -10.47 -4.51
C GLU A 193 -6.22 -10.77 -5.42
N LEU A 194 -6.53 -9.85 -6.30
CA LEU A 194 -7.53 -10.04 -7.37
C LEU A 194 -6.81 -10.25 -8.70
N SER A 195 -7.38 -11.10 -9.54
CA SER A 195 -6.93 -11.22 -10.93
C SER A 195 -7.07 -9.87 -11.67
N PRO A 196 -6.27 -9.62 -12.72
CA PRO A 196 -6.32 -8.34 -13.44
C PRO A 196 -7.69 -7.99 -14.03
N ASP A 197 -8.51 -8.99 -14.35
CA ASP A 197 -9.91 -8.84 -14.79
C ASP A 197 -10.89 -8.65 -13.62
N GLY A 198 -10.46 -8.94 -12.38
CA GLY A 198 -11.27 -8.84 -11.17
C GLY A 198 -12.25 -9.98 -10.94
N ASP A 199 -12.18 -11.06 -11.73
CA ASP A 199 -13.12 -12.17 -11.66
C ASP A 199 -12.70 -13.27 -10.67
N ILE A 200 -11.42 -13.29 -10.26
CA ILE A 200 -10.85 -14.29 -9.36
C ILE A 200 -10.19 -13.59 -8.16
N VAL A 201 -10.40 -14.14 -6.96
CA VAL A 201 -9.79 -13.72 -5.70
C VAL A 201 -9.09 -14.90 -5.04
#